data_b4778d62c21e284f92ea36b009b0cd3c
#
_entry.id   b4778d62c21e284f92ea36b009b0cd3c
#
_cell.length_a   1.000
_cell.length_b   1.000
_cell.length_c   1.000
_cell.angle_alpha   90.00
_cell.angle_beta   90.00
_cell.angle_gamma   90.00
#
_symmetry.space_group_name_H-M   'P 1'
#
loop_
_entity.id
_entity.type
_entity.pdbx_description
1 polymer ?
#
loop_
_entity_poly.entity_id
_entity_poly.type
_entity_poly.pdbx_seq_one_letter_code
_entity_poly.pdbx_strand_id
1 'polypeptide(L)'
;MALHLSSTDNASADGQSQVSRGYAWLVFALTFGLMLSDYMSRQVINAVFPSLKAEWALSDTQLGALVSVVALTVGVMTFPVSLLADRWGRVRSATAMAIVWGLATIACGLSGNFLLLLIARAIVGLGEAGYGSAGGAILLSVFPRRLHATVIGAFLAAALFGSVLGVMFGGLIAQHLGWRMAFILVGAGGLLLAVIYPLVVREPKKTATADGRHMPLKQIIRQLLTTRTALWTYLGSGLLMFIQGAVIAWMPSYLNRYHGLDMGQAAMGAGLLVLVAGIGMTGGGALVDRLSRHNPLNKLRVPMAYALASCLLLLLGFALPAGLPQLLLIGLGLLIGGGFAGPSGSVVADVSHASIHATAFAVLTLANNILGLAPGPFITGVLADAFNLQLAMQVVPLAGLLSAGAYWMASRFYLQDLASQGH
;
A
#
# COMPACT_ATOMS: atom_id res chain seq x y z
N MET A 1 -39.54 34.15 45.65
CA MET A 1 -38.20 33.57 45.84
C MET A 1 -37.83 32.84 44.55
N ALA A 2 -37.23 33.58 43.60
CA ALA A 2 -36.94 33.14 42.25
C ALA A 2 -35.53 32.56 42.18
N LEU A 3 -35.40 31.33 41.78
CA LEU A 3 -34.13 30.68 41.51
C LEU A 3 -33.71 31.01 40.07
N HIS A 4 -32.71 31.87 39.92
CA HIS A 4 -31.93 32.05 38.71
C HIS A 4 -31.12 30.76 38.46
N LEU A 5 -31.47 29.97 37.43
CA LEU A 5 -30.59 29.03 36.85
C LEU A 5 -29.78 29.71 35.76
N SER A 6 -28.52 29.93 36.03
CA SER A 6 -27.53 30.47 35.11
C SER A 6 -27.25 29.47 33.98
N SER A 7 -27.65 29.83 32.76
CA SER A 7 -27.24 29.19 31.53
C SER A 7 -25.85 29.68 31.09
N THR A 8 -24.81 29.23 31.75
CA THR A 8 -23.42 29.47 31.32
C THR A 8 -22.63 28.19 31.63
N ASP A 9 -22.62 27.27 30.71
CA ASP A 9 -21.58 26.23 30.58
C ASP A 9 -21.80 25.38 29.33
N ASN A 10 -21.59 25.99 28.15
CA ASN A 10 -21.39 25.23 26.91
C ASN A 10 -20.49 25.96 25.89
N ALA A 11 -19.50 26.68 26.37
CA ALA A 11 -18.60 27.47 25.51
C ALA A 11 -17.11 27.18 25.77
N SER A 12 -16.73 25.93 26.09
CA SER A 12 -15.31 25.63 26.36
C SER A 12 -14.89 24.19 26.05
N ALA A 13 -15.24 23.68 24.85
CA ALA A 13 -14.73 22.38 24.39
C ALA A 13 -14.18 22.36 22.97
N ASP A 14 -14.13 23.45 22.22
CA ASP A 14 -13.57 23.48 20.87
C ASP A 14 -12.58 24.65 20.69
N GLY A 15 -11.49 24.60 21.44
CA GLY A 15 -10.34 25.50 21.29
C GLY A 15 -9.46 25.22 20.06
N GLN A 16 -9.94 24.48 19.06
CA GLN A 16 -9.29 24.37 17.77
C GLN A 16 -9.71 25.56 16.91
N SER A 17 -8.75 26.39 16.52
CA SER A 17 -8.96 27.45 15.51
C SER A 17 -9.72 26.84 14.34
N GLN A 18 -10.99 27.26 14.16
CA GLN A 18 -11.84 26.74 13.10
C GLN A 18 -11.22 27.11 11.75
N VAL A 19 -10.51 26.18 11.17
CA VAL A 19 -10.05 26.28 9.79
C VAL A 19 -11.28 26.31 8.88
N SER A 20 -11.35 27.24 7.92
CA SER A 20 -12.50 27.34 7.03
C SER A 20 -12.72 25.99 6.31
N ARG A 21 -13.98 25.57 6.16
CA ARG A 21 -14.32 24.31 5.50
C ARG A 21 -13.73 24.22 4.09
N GLY A 22 -13.76 25.30 3.32
CA GLY A 22 -13.19 25.35 1.98
C GLY A 22 -11.68 25.07 1.97
N TYR A 23 -10.95 25.64 2.92
CA TYR A 23 -9.51 25.38 3.05
C TYR A 23 -9.24 23.91 3.44
N ALA A 24 -9.97 23.33 4.38
CA ALA A 24 -9.80 21.93 4.78
C ALA A 24 -9.99 20.98 3.59
N TRP A 25 -11.03 21.18 2.76
CA TRP A 25 -11.26 20.39 1.57
C TRP A 25 -10.21 20.62 0.47
N LEU A 26 -9.67 21.82 0.34
CA LEU A 26 -8.57 22.12 -0.57
C LEU A 26 -7.28 21.39 -0.14
N VAL A 27 -6.96 21.40 1.15
CA VAL A 27 -5.86 20.62 1.73
C VAL A 27 -6.08 19.14 1.48
N PHE A 28 -7.32 18.63 1.65
CA PHE A 28 -7.66 17.25 1.35
C PHE A 28 -7.41 16.93 -0.12
N ALA A 29 -7.91 17.73 -1.04
CA ALA A 29 -7.78 17.49 -2.48
C ALA A 29 -6.31 17.45 -2.92
N LEU A 30 -5.46 18.36 -2.42
CA LEU A 30 -4.04 18.37 -2.72
C LEU A 30 -3.29 17.18 -2.10
N THR A 31 -3.60 16.83 -0.84
CA THR A 31 -2.98 15.68 -0.17
C THR A 31 -3.42 14.36 -0.79
N PHE A 32 -4.70 14.24 -1.17
CA PHE A 32 -5.23 13.12 -1.94
C PHE A 32 -4.56 13.02 -3.32
N GLY A 33 -4.43 14.15 -4.02
CA GLY A 33 -3.79 14.21 -5.34
C GLY A 33 -2.32 13.78 -5.30
N LEU A 34 -1.58 14.17 -4.28
CA LEU A 34 -0.20 13.70 -4.08
C LEU A 34 -0.13 12.20 -3.80
N MET A 35 -1.04 11.64 -2.96
CA MET A 35 -1.11 10.20 -2.71
C MET A 35 -1.47 9.41 -3.97
N LEU A 36 -2.38 9.95 -4.77
CA LEU A 36 -2.75 9.39 -6.06
C LEU A 36 -1.55 9.39 -7.02
N SER A 37 -0.81 10.51 -7.12
CA SER A 37 0.40 10.64 -7.92
C SER A 37 1.52 9.70 -7.47
N ASP A 38 1.72 9.53 -6.17
CA ASP A 38 2.65 8.58 -5.56
C ASP A 38 2.40 7.17 -6.12
N TYR A 39 1.19 6.65 -5.94
CA TYR A 39 0.84 5.31 -6.41
C TYR A 39 0.80 5.18 -7.95
N MET A 40 0.46 6.23 -8.69
CA MET A 40 0.61 6.25 -10.15
C MET A 40 2.08 6.08 -10.55
N SER A 41 3.00 6.81 -9.92
CA SER A 41 4.44 6.72 -10.19
C SER A 41 4.99 5.32 -9.90
N ARG A 42 4.48 4.66 -8.86
CA ARG A 42 4.84 3.29 -8.50
C ARG A 42 4.39 2.29 -9.54
N GLN A 43 3.17 2.41 -10.05
CA GLN A 43 2.50 1.38 -10.84
C GLN A 43 2.68 1.52 -12.36
N VAL A 44 3.06 2.69 -12.87
CA VAL A 44 3.27 2.92 -14.31
C VAL A 44 4.25 1.92 -14.94
N ILE A 45 5.27 1.48 -14.19
CA ILE A 45 6.28 0.52 -14.63
C ILE A 45 5.67 -0.81 -15.08
N ASN A 46 4.64 -1.30 -14.38
CA ASN A 46 4.03 -2.61 -14.64
C ASN A 46 3.42 -2.68 -16.05
N ALA A 47 2.88 -1.56 -16.54
CA ALA A 47 2.28 -1.46 -17.85
C ALA A 47 3.30 -1.43 -19.00
N VAL A 48 4.54 -1.02 -18.70
CA VAL A 48 5.57 -0.80 -19.75
C VAL A 48 6.60 -1.92 -19.87
N PHE A 49 6.46 -3.00 -19.11
CA PHE A 49 7.35 -4.18 -19.19
C PHE A 49 7.54 -4.70 -20.61
N PRO A 50 6.49 -4.87 -21.45
CA PRO A 50 6.68 -5.33 -22.82
C PRO A 50 7.58 -4.40 -23.64
N SER A 51 7.44 -3.08 -23.50
CA SER A 51 8.27 -2.10 -24.19
C SER A 51 9.73 -2.14 -23.76
N LEU A 52 9.99 -2.22 -22.45
CA LEU A 52 11.34 -2.31 -21.90
C LEU A 52 12.03 -3.61 -22.33
N LYS A 53 11.28 -4.73 -22.33
CA LYS A 53 11.80 -6.02 -22.84
C LYS A 53 12.15 -5.95 -24.30
N ALA A 54 11.32 -5.32 -25.12
CA ALA A 54 11.56 -5.20 -26.56
C ALA A 54 12.74 -4.26 -26.88
N GLU A 55 12.87 -3.15 -26.16
CA GLU A 55 13.90 -2.12 -26.47
C GLU A 55 15.29 -2.48 -25.93
N TRP A 56 15.36 -3.03 -24.70
CA TRP A 56 16.64 -3.31 -24.03
C TRP A 56 16.94 -4.79 -23.83
N ALA A 57 16.12 -5.68 -24.40
CA ALA A 57 16.23 -7.15 -24.26
C ALA A 57 16.35 -7.61 -22.78
N LEU A 58 15.60 -6.94 -21.88
CA LEU A 58 15.65 -7.25 -20.46
C LEU A 58 15.10 -8.63 -20.16
N SER A 59 15.72 -9.32 -19.19
CA SER A 59 15.16 -10.53 -18.61
C SER A 59 13.93 -10.23 -17.76
N ASP A 60 13.08 -11.22 -17.51
CA ASP A 60 11.94 -11.06 -16.62
C ASP A 60 12.39 -10.81 -15.16
N THR A 61 13.53 -11.37 -14.74
CA THR A 61 14.19 -11.04 -13.46
C THR A 61 14.52 -9.56 -13.34
N GLN A 62 15.09 -8.96 -14.38
CA GLN A 62 15.41 -7.53 -14.40
C GLN A 62 14.13 -6.66 -14.33
N LEU A 63 13.08 -7.03 -15.05
CA LEU A 63 11.79 -6.34 -14.99
C LEU A 63 11.18 -6.43 -13.58
N GLY A 64 11.18 -7.61 -12.96
CA GLY A 64 10.74 -7.79 -11.58
C GLY A 64 11.55 -6.96 -10.58
N ALA A 65 12.87 -6.85 -10.77
CA ALA A 65 13.75 -6.04 -9.92
C ALA A 65 13.38 -4.55 -9.94
N LEU A 66 12.92 -4.00 -11.09
CA LEU A 66 12.48 -2.60 -11.20
C LEU A 66 11.26 -2.28 -10.33
N VAL A 67 10.38 -3.24 -10.08
CA VAL A 67 9.25 -3.07 -9.14
C VAL A 67 9.71 -3.29 -7.71
N SER A 68 10.48 -4.34 -7.50
CA SER A 68 10.93 -4.79 -6.18
C SER A 68 11.82 -3.79 -5.46
N VAL A 69 12.69 -3.08 -6.20
CA VAL A 69 13.59 -2.07 -5.60
C VAL A 69 12.82 -0.93 -4.94
N VAL A 70 11.68 -0.51 -5.50
CA VAL A 70 10.84 0.54 -4.89
C VAL A 70 10.26 0.04 -3.56
N ALA A 71 9.65 -1.14 -3.55
CA ALA A 71 9.06 -1.71 -2.34
C ALA A 71 10.12 -1.95 -1.25
N LEU A 72 11.32 -2.41 -1.63
CA LEU A 72 12.44 -2.59 -0.72
C LEU A 72 12.88 -1.25 -0.12
N THR A 73 13.07 -0.23 -0.97
CA THR A 73 13.51 1.10 -0.52
C THR A 73 12.45 1.74 0.37
N VAL A 74 11.16 1.67 0.00
CA VAL A 74 10.05 2.15 0.85
C VAL A 74 10.08 1.43 2.20
N GLY A 75 10.17 0.10 2.21
CA GLY A 75 10.19 -0.68 3.44
C GLY A 75 11.31 -0.25 4.39
N VAL A 76 12.55 -0.16 3.88
CA VAL A 76 13.74 0.19 4.68
C VAL A 76 13.71 1.66 5.10
N MET A 77 13.29 2.58 4.22
CA MET A 77 13.41 4.02 4.43
C MET A 77 12.20 4.65 5.14
N THR A 78 11.06 3.96 5.25
CA THR A 78 9.86 4.51 5.91
C THR A 78 10.15 4.99 7.33
N PHE A 79 10.88 4.21 8.13
CA PHE A 79 11.18 4.59 9.50
C PHE A 79 12.14 5.79 9.60
N PRO A 80 13.32 5.81 8.95
CA PRO A 80 14.22 6.96 8.96
C PRO A 80 13.57 8.24 8.43
N VAL A 81 12.83 8.15 7.33
CA VAL A 81 12.19 9.31 6.69
C VAL A 81 11.05 9.86 7.55
N SER A 82 10.26 9.00 8.21
CA SER A 82 9.21 9.45 9.14
C SER A 82 9.80 10.21 10.33
N LEU A 83 10.92 9.76 10.90
CA LEU A 83 11.62 10.48 11.98
C LEU A 83 12.13 11.86 11.53
N LEU A 84 12.60 11.94 10.29
CA LEU A 84 13.03 13.21 9.70
C LEU A 84 11.86 14.16 9.50
N ALA A 85 10.71 13.64 9.03
CA ALA A 85 9.49 14.40 8.81
C ALA A 85 8.96 15.04 10.11
N ASP A 86 9.02 14.32 11.22
CA ASP A 86 8.60 14.83 12.53
C ASP A 86 9.49 16.00 13.03
N ARG A 87 10.77 16.04 12.61
CA ARG A 87 11.71 17.12 12.97
C ARG A 87 11.59 18.34 12.07
N TRP A 88 11.49 18.15 10.75
CA TRP A 88 11.51 19.22 9.76
C TRP A 88 10.16 19.94 9.62
N GLY A 89 9.08 19.28 10.00
CA GLY A 89 7.70 19.72 9.76
C GLY A 89 7.04 18.86 8.66
N ARG A 90 5.74 18.65 8.86
CA ARG A 90 4.98 17.69 8.04
C ARG A 90 4.78 18.14 6.59
N VAL A 91 4.43 19.44 6.40
CA VAL A 91 4.20 20.00 5.06
C VAL A 91 5.50 20.08 4.27
N ARG A 92 6.58 20.56 4.90
CA ARG A 92 7.90 20.64 4.25
C ARG A 92 8.40 19.26 3.84
N SER A 93 8.26 18.28 4.72
CA SER A 93 8.68 16.89 4.43
C SER A 93 7.84 16.26 3.33
N ALA A 94 6.50 16.40 3.37
CA ALA A 94 5.62 15.91 2.32
C ALA A 94 5.95 16.54 0.96
N THR A 95 6.24 17.85 0.93
CA THR A 95 6.67 18.55 -0.28
C THR A 95 8.01 18.04 -0.80
N ALA A 96 9.01 17.89 0.08
CA ALA A 96 10.32 17.37 -0.33
C ALA A 96 10.23 15.94 -0.87
N MET A 97 9.47 15.09 -0.20
CA MET A 97 9.16 13.72 -0.67
C MET A 97 8.53 13.76 -2.06
N ALA A 98 7.51 14.59 -2.27
CA ALA A 98 6.81 14.70 -3.54
C ALA A 98 7.71 15.20 -4.68
N ILE A 99 8.59 16.15 -4.42
CA ILE A 99 9.58 16.62 -5.37
C ILE A 99 10.56 15.49 -5.73
N VAL A 100 11.05 14.75 -4.74
CA VAL A 100 12.01 13.66 -4.96
C VAL A 100 11.40 12.56 -5.82
N TRP A 101 10.19 12.03 -5.48
CA TRP A 101 9.60 10.99 -6.32
C TRP A 101 9.17 11.50 -7.68
N GLY A 102 8.67 12.74 -7.79
CA GLY A 102 8.28 13.33 -9.07
C GLY A 102 9.47 13.47 -10.03
N LEU A 103 10.59 14.04 -9.55
CA LEU A 103 11.84 14.13 -10.33
C LEU A 103 12.41 12.77 -10.68
N ALA A 104 12.42 11.83 -9.72
CA ALA A 104 12.89 10.47 -9.95
C ALA A 104 12.01 9.72 -10.98
N THR A 105 10.69 9.96 -10.97
CA THR A 105 9.78 9.38 -11.97
C THR A 105 10.07 9.96 -13.36
N ILE A 106 10.32 11.26 -13.49
CA ILE A 106 10.77 11.86 -14.75
C ILE A 106 12.12 11.26 -15.18
N ALA A 107 13.07 11.09 -14.23
CA ALA A 107 14.36 10.47 -14.52
C ALA A 107 14.23 9.01 -15.01
N CYS A 108 13.20 8.27 -14.58
CA CYS A 108 12.89 6.95 -15.14
C CYS A 108 12.60 7.06 -16.66
N GLY A 109 11.83 8.06 -17.10
CA GLY A 109 11.54 8.28 -18.51
C GLY A 109 12.75 8.75 -19.33
N LEU A 110 13.72 9.39 -18.68
CA LEU A 110 14.96 9.86 -19.32
C LEU A 110 16.10 8.83 -19.27
N SER A 111 15.91 7.68 -18.61
CA SER A 111 16.96 6.67 -18.48
C SER A 111 17.29 6.03 -19.83
N GLY A 112 18.61 5.89 -20.09
CA GLY A 112 19.13 5.29 -21.30
C GLY A 112 19.50 3.81 -21.18
N ASN A 113 19.46 3.24 -19.99
CA ASN A 113 19.77 1.83 -19.74
C ASN A 113 19.11 1.32 -18.43
N PHE A 114 19.18 0.01 -18.25
CA PHE A 114 18.59 -0.67 -17.07
C PHE A 114 19.11 -0.14 -15.74
N LEU A 115 20.44 0.08 -15.60
CA LEU A 115 21.03 0.50 -14.33
C LEU A 115 20.53 1.90 -13.91
N LEU A 116 20.49 2.84 -14.83
CA LEU A 116 19.97 4.19 -14.56
C LEU A 116 18.48 4.15 -14.19
N LEU A 117 17.69 3.31 -14.88
CA LEU A 117 16.29 3.10 -14.55
C LEU A 117 16.14 2.50 -13.15
N LEU A 118 16.95 1.49 -12.80
CA LEU A 118 16.92 0.85 -11.48
C LEU A 118 17.26 1.84 -10.35
N ILE A 119 18.28 2.68 -10.55
CA ILE A 119 18.67 3.72 -9.59
C ILE A 119 17.54 4.76 -9.46
N ALA A 120 16.98 5.22 -10.57
CA ALA A 120 15.86 6.17 -10.55
C ALA A 120 14.65 5.56 -9.80
N ARG A 121 14.34 4.28 -10.00
CA ARG A 121 13.29 3.54 -9.26
C ARG A 121 13.60 3.46 -7.76
N ALA A 122 14.85 3.22 -7.37
CA ALA A 122 15.23 3.25 -5.95
C ALA A 122 15.01 4.64 -5.32
N ILE A 123 15.31 5.71 -6.07
CA ILE A 123 15.08 7.10 -5.63
C ILE A 123 13.56 7.40 -5.56
N VAL A 124 12.74 6.87 -6.48
CA VAL A 124 11.27 6.94 -6.35
C VAL A 124 10.85 6.38 -4.99
N GLY A 125 11.29 5.16 -4.63
CA GLY A 125 10.95 4.54 -3.35
C GLY A 125 11.43 5.35 -2.14
N LEU A 126 12.59 6.01 -2.22
CA LEU A 126 13.08 6.91 -1.17
C LEU A 126 12.13 8.13 -1.01
N GLY A 127 11.68 8.73 -2.10
CA GLY A 127 10.75 9.86 -2.08
C GLY A 127 9.37 9.46 -1.54
N GLU A 128 8.89 8.26 -1.82
CA GLU A 128 7.59 7.76 -1.37
C GLU A 128 7.57 7.36 0.11
N ALA A 129 8.74 7.04 0.68
CA ALA A 129 8.86 6.54 2.04
C ALA A 129 8.38 7.58 3.07
N GLY A 130 7.29 7.28 3.79
CA GLY A 130 6.77 8.12 4.86
C GLY A 130 5.68 9.13 4.45
N TYR A 131 5.39 9.32 3.17
CA TYR A 131 4.34 10.26 2.74
C TYR A 131 2.96 9.92 3.32
N GLY A 132 2.59 8.66 3.35
CA GLY A 132 1.30 8.22 3.91
C GLY A 132 1.09 8.67 5.36
N SER A 133 2.14 8.62 6.20
CA SER A 133 2.09 9.08 7.58
C SER A 133 2.03 10.62 7.69
N ALA A 134 2.85 11.33 6.91
CA ALA A 134 2.88 12.78 6.90
C ALA A 134 1.56 13.38 6.39
N GLY A 135 1.04 12.89 5.26
CA GLY A 135 -0.22 13.32 4.68
C GLY A 135 -1.42 13.05 5.57
N GLY A 136 -1.51 11.84 6.15
CA GLY A 136 -2.54 11.50 7.11
C GLY A 136 -2.53 12.43 8.33
N ALA A 137 -1.36 12.71 8.88
CA ALA A 137 -1.22 13.60 10.03
C ALA A 137 -1.59 15.07 9.71
N ILE A 138 -1.32 15.55 8.48
CA ILE A 138 -1.76 16.88 8.01
C ILE A 138 -3.30 16.92 7.96
N LEU A 139 -3.95 15.90 7.38
CA LEU A 139 -5.40 15.83 7.30
C LEU A 139 -6.07 15.80 8.67
N LEU A 140 -5.55 15.03 9.61
CA LEU A 140 -6.05 14.99 10.98
C LEU A 140 -5.92 16.32 11.72
N SER A 141 -5.00 17.19 11.30
CA SER A 141 -4.83 18.52 11.91
C SER A 141 -5.82 19.57 11.43
N VAL A 142 -6.44 19.38 10.25
CA VAL A 142 -7.35 20.37 9.63
C VAL A 142 -8.82 19.94 9.70
N PHE A 143 -9.12 18.67 9.95
CA PHE A 143 -10.47 18.15 10.05
C PHE A 143 -10.90 17.90 11.50
N PRO A 144 -12.19 18.12 11.85
CA PRO A 144 -12.69 17.82 13.19
C PRO A 144 -12.67 16.29 13.46
N ARG A 145 -12.49 15.91 14.72
CA ARG A 145 -12.34 14.50 15.16
C ARG A 145 -13.43 13.56 14.62
N ARG A 146 -14.67 14.06 14.52
CA ARG A 146 -15.81 13.27 13.97
C ARG A 146 -15.64 12.82 12.51
N LEU A 147 -14.80 13.51 11.74
CA LEU A 147 -14.54 13.18 10.32
C LEU A 147 -13.22 12.44 10.11
N HIS A 148 -12.40 12.22 11.15
CA HIS A 148 -11.08 11.63 11.01
C HIS A 148 -11.10 10.28 10.30
N ALA A 149 -11.99 9.35 10.71
CA ALA A 149 -12.08 8.03 10.09
C ALA A 149 -12.47 8.13 8.60
N THR A 150 -13.45 8.98 8.27
CA THR A 150 -13.91 9.19 6.88
C THR A 150 -12.82 9.79 6.01
N VAL A 151 -12.13 10.83 6.51
CA VAL A 151 -11.08 11.54 5.76
C VAL A 151 -9.86 10.64 5.54
N ILE A 152 -9.44 9.88 6.54
CA ILE A 152 -8.34 8.93 6.40
C ILE A 152 -8.73 7.77 5.48
N GLY A 153 -9.94 7.23 5.59
CA GLY A 153 -10.44 6.20 4.67
C GLY A 153 -10.44 6.68 3.21
N ALA A 154 -10.93 7.89 2.97
CA ALA A 154 -10.91 8.51 1.64
C ALA A 154 -9.47 8.78 1.15
N PHE A 155 -8.56 9.23 2.02
CA PHE A 155 -7.14 9.43 1.69
C PHE A 155 -6.47 8.12 1.29
N LEU A 156 -6.72 7.02 2.00
CA LEU A 156 -6.19 5.71 1.65
C LEU A 156 -6.78 5.16 0.33
N ALA A 157 -8.01 5.53 -0.02
CA ALA A 157 -8.59 5.19 -1.31
C ALA A 157 -7.80 5.81 -2.49
N ALA A 158 -7.09 6.92 -2.29
CA ALA A 158 -6.20 7.50 -3.31
C ALA A 158 -5.11 6.52 -3.75
N ALA A 159 -4.61 5.68 -2.85
CA ALA A 159 -3.63 4.65 -3.17
C ALA A 159 -4.19 3.60 -4.15
N LEU A 160 -5.44 3.17 -3.95
CA LEU A 160 -6.12 2.26 -4.86
C LEU A 160 -6.35 2.91 -6.22
N PHE A 161 -6.95 4.10 -6.25
CA PHE A 161 -7.21 4.81 -7.51
C PHE A 161 -5.90 5.18 -8.23
N GLY A 162 -4.86 5.59 -7.51
CA GLY A 162 -3.54 5.85 -8.06
C GLY A 162 -2.93 4.60 -8.70
N SER A 163 -3.09 3.43 -8.06
CA SER A 163 -2.62 2.15 -8.60
C SER A 163 -3.35 1.79 -9.89
N VAL A 164 -4.68 1.91 -9.91
CA VAL A 164 -5.51 1.64 -11.09
C VAL A 164 -5.12 2.58 -12.24
N LEU A 165 -5.13 3.89 -11.98
CA LEU A 165 -4.84 4.92 -12.98
C LEU A 165 -3.38 4.85 -13.46
N GLY A 166 -2.43 4.52 -12.58
CA GLY A 166 -1.03 4.36 -12.93
C GLY A 166 -0.80 3.25 -13.95
N VAL A 167 -1.45 2.09 -13.75
CA VAL A 167 -1.39 0.99 -14.72
C VAL A 167 -2.11 1.38 -16.01
N MET A 168 -3.37 1.86 -15.91
CA MET A 168 -4.20 2.15 -17.10
C MET A 168 -3.61 3.28 -17.95
N PHE A 169 -3.34 4.44 -17.35
CA PHE A 169 -2.74 5.57 -18.11
C PHE A 169 -1.31 5.29 -18.51
N GLY A 170 -0.53 4.57 -17.68
CA GLY A 170 0.80 4.13 -18.05
C GLY A 170 0.82 3.34 -19.36
N GLY A 171 -0.09 2.36 -19.49
CA GLY A 171 -0.21 1.57 -20.71
C GLY A 171 -0.76 2.34 -21.91
N LEU A 172 -1.80 3.17 -21.72
CA LEU A 172 -2.37 3.99 -22.79
C LEU A 172 -1.35 5.01 -23.32
N ILE A 173 -0.64 5.71 -22.44
CA ILE A 173 0.38 6.67 -22.85
C ILE A 173 1.53 5.94 -23.54
N ALA A 174 1.97 4.81 -22.98
CA ALA A 174 3.07 4.04 -23.56
C ALA A 174 2.74 3.50 -24.96
N GLN A 175 1.50 3.12 -25.21
CA GLN A 175 1.04 2.68 -26.53
C GLN A 175 1.09 3.76 -27.59
N HIS A 176 0.71 5.00 -27.25
CA HIS A 176 0.57 6.08 -28.22
C HIS A 176 1.80 7.02 -28.30
N LEU A 177 2.47 7.25 -27.17
CA LEU A 177 3.58 8.21 -27.05
C LEU A 177 4.91 7.56 -26.65
N GLY A 178 4.91 6.25 -26.42
CA GLY A 178 6.07 5.51 -25.93
C GLY A 178 6.19 5.50 -24.40
N TRP A 179 6.88 4.47 -23.89
CA TRP A 179 6.97 4.20 -22.45
C TRP A 179 7.68 5.33 -21.67
N ARG A 180 8.62 6.04 -22.30
CA ARG A 180 9.31 7.18 -21.67
C ARG A 180 8.33 8.29 -21.30
N MET A 181 7.41 8.61 -22.20
CA MET A 181 6.39 9.63 -21.95
C MET A 181 5.42 9.25 -20.85
N ALA A 182 5.15 7.96 -20.63
CA ALA A 182 4.33 7.51 -19.49
C ALA A 182 4.95 7.95 -18.15
N PHE A 183 6.25 7.76 -17.95
CA PHE A 183 6.95 8.23 -16.75
C PHE A 183 7.04 9.76 -16.69
N ILE A 184 7.35 10.43 -17.78
CA ILE A 184 7.52 11.88 -17.81
C ILE A 184 6.20 12.58 -17.46
N LEU A 185 5.08 12.17 -18.06
CA LEU A 185 3.78 12.80 -17.81
C LEU A 185 3.27 12.54 -16.40
N VAL A 186 3.40 11.29 -15.90
CA VAL A 186 3.03 10.97 -14.51
C VAL A 186 3.90 11.73 -13.51
N GLY A 187 5.22 11.76 -13.72
CA GLY A 187 6.15 12.48 -12.86
C GLY A 187 5.94 13.99 -12.88
N ALA A 188 5.68 14.57 -14.07
CA ALA A 188 5.39 16.01 -14.23
C ALA A 188 4.10 16.41 -13.51
N GLY A 189 3.04 15.58 -13.58
CA GLY A 189 1.80 15.80 -12.84
C GLY A 189 2.01 15.81 -11.34
N GLY A 190 2.78 14.85 -10.82
CA GLY A 190 3.15 14.81 -9.39
C GLY A 190 4.02 15.99 -8.97
N LEU A 191 4.99 16.38 -9.79
CA LEU A 191 5.86 17.53 -9.53
C LEU A 191 5.08 18.85 -9.52
N LEU A 192 4.12 19.02 -10.44
CA LEU A 192 3.22 20.18 -10.44
C LEU A 192 2.45 20.29 -9.12
N LEU A 193 1.86 19.20 -8.67
CA LEU A 193 1.18 19.15 -7.37
C LEU A 193 2.14 19.45 -6.21
N ALA A 194 3.37 18.92 -6.25
CA ALA A 194 4.39 19.14 -5.24
C ALA A 194 4.80 20.63 -5.12
N VAL A 195 4.84 21.36 -6.25
CA VAL A 195 5.12 22.82 -6.26
C VAL A 195 3.94 23.61 -5.71
N ILE A 196 2.70 23.24 -6.06
CA ILE A 196 1.49 23.92 -5.57
C ILE A 196 1.26 23.66 -4.08
N TYR A 197 1.62 22.47 -3.60
CA TYR A 197 1.31 22.03 -2.24
C TYR A 197 1.77 23.00 -1.13
N PRO A 198 3.03 23.42 -1.05
CA PRO A 198 3.52 24.32 0.00
C PRO A 198 3.02 25.77 -0.13
N LEU A 199 2.51 26.15 -1.30
CA LEU A 199 1.92 27.49 -1.52
C LEU A 199 0.53 27.60 -0.88
N VAL A 200 -0.17 26.47 -0.78
CA VAL A 200 -1.55 26.40 -0.28
C VAL A 200 -1.60 25.85 1.15
N VAL A 201 -0.90 24.74 1.39
CA VAL A 201 -0.97 24.02 2.67
C VAL A 201 -0.03 24.63 3.69
N ARG A 202 -0.60 25.11 4.78
CA ARG A 202 0.16 25.73 5.88
C ARG A 202 0.62 24.66 6.88
N GLU A 203 1.83 24.84 7.42
CA GLU A 203 2.35 23.93 8.46
C GLU A 203 1.42 23.98 9.69
N PRO A 204 0.91 22.84 10.16
CA PRO A 204 0.12 22.79 11.37
C PRO A 204 0.95 23.29 12.57
N LYS A 205 0.36 24.09 13.45
CA LYS A 205 1.02 24.45 14.71
C LYS A 205 1.41 23.16 15.43
N LYS A 206 2.69 23.05 15.84
CA LYS A 206 3.15 21.94 16.68
C LYS A 206 2.29 21.91 17.94
N THR A 207 1.30 21.05 18.01
CA THR A 207 0.72 20.65 19.29
C THR A 207 1.83 19.94 20.03
N ALA A 208 2.23 20.48 21.19
CA ALA A 208 3.13 19.78 22.08
C ALA A 208 2.57 18.36 22.26
N THR A 209 3.28 17.36 21.76
CA THR A 209 2.95 15.98 22.03
C THR A 209 2.91 15.84 23.54
N ALA A 210 1.75 15.46 24.04
CA ALA A 210 1.60 15.17 25.47
C ALA A 210 2.80 14.31 25.89
N ASP A 211 3.38 14.62 27.04
CA ASP A 211 4.44 13.87 27.72
C ASP A 211 4.00 12.40 27.91
N GLY A 212 3.95 11.65 26.84
CA GLY A 212 3.80 10.21 26.87
C GLY A 212 5.16 9.63 27.22
N ARG A 213 5.27 8.93 28.33
CA ARG A 213 6.43 8.11 28.67
C ARG A 213 6.80 7.28 27.46
N HIS A 214 7.80 7.72 26.71
CA HIS A 214 8.30 7.00 25.55
C HIS A 214 8.92 5.69 26.06
N MET A 215 8.29 4.59 25.70
CA MET A 215 8.88 3.27 25.94
C MET A 215 10.26 3.24 25.24
N PRO A 216 11.33 2.73 25.88
CA PRO A 216 12.65 2.64 25.24
C PRO A 216 12.54 1.86 23.93
N LEU A 217 13.18 2.36 22.85
CA LEU A 217 13.13 1.74 21.52
C LEU A 217 13.47 0.25 21.56
N LYS A 218 14.46 -0.14 22.38
CA LYS A 218 14.85 -1.56 22.59
C LYS A 218 13.68 -2.39 23.13
N GLN A 219 12.87 -1.83 24.04
CA GLN A 219 11.71 -2.53 24.62
C GLN A 219 10.57 -2.66 23.59
N ILE A 220 10.34 -1.63 22.78
CA ILE A 220 9.37 -1.64 21.68
C ILE A 220 9.74 -2.72 20.67
N ILE A 221 10.98 -2.71 20.18
CA ILE A 221 11.49 -3.71 19.21
C ILE A 221 11.38 -5.11 19.81
N ARG A 222 11.77 -5.29 21.07
CA ARG A 222 11.66 -6.58 21.75
C ARG A 222 10.20 -7.06 21.79
N GLN A 223 9.25 -6.22 22.20
CA GLN A 223 7.84 -6.60 22.29
C GLN A 223 7.28 -7.00 20.93
N LEU A 224 7.55 -6.21 19.88
CA LEU A 224 7.06 -6.47 18.52
C LEU A 224 7.67 -7.72 17.87
N LEU A 225 8.91 -8.07 18.23
CA LEU A 225 9.62 -9.24 17.69
C LEU A 225 9.55 -10.48 18.59
N THR A 226 8.91 -10.41 19.78
CA THR A 226 8.76 -11.58 20.66
C THR A 226 7.34 -12.08 20.77
N THR A 227 6.34 -11.26 20.43
CA THR A 227 4.93 -11.67 20.45
C THR A 227 4.67 -12.65 19.29
N ARG A 228 4.41 -13.92 19.65
CA ARG A 228 4.29 -15.00 18.66
C ARG A 228 3.17 -14.77 17.66
N THR A 229 2.03 -14.30 18.12
CA THR A 229 0.90 -13.95 17.23
C THR A 229 1.28 -12.88 16.21
N ALA A 230 1.98 -11.82 16.64
CA ALA A 230 2.42 -10.75 15.74
C ALA A 230 3.39 -11.28 14.67
N LEU A 231 4.40 -12.06 15.05
CA LEU A 231 5.38 -12.64 14.11
C LEU A 231 4.71 -13.51 13.04
N TRP A 232 3.82 -14.41 13.44
CA TRP A 232 3.10 -15.25 12.49
C TRP A 232 2.12 -14.44 11.62
N THR A 233 1.52 -13.38 12.17
CA THR A 233 0.68 -12.46 11.39
C THR A 233 1.50 -11.67 10.37
N TYR A 234 2.71 -11.20 10.72
CA TYR A 234 3.62 -10.55 9.77
C TYR A 234 3.98 -11.47 8.61
N LEU A 235 4.30 -12.73 8.90
CA LEU A 235 4.61 -13.73 7.88
C LEU A 235 3.39 -14.04 7.00
N GLY A 236 2.23 -14.29 7.59
CA GLY A 236 0.99 -14.58 6.86
C GLY A 236 0.56 -13.43 5.95
N SER A 237 0.56 -12.21 6.48
CA SER A 237 0.25 -10.98 5.75
C SER A 237 1.27 -10.70 4.63
N GLY A 238 2.57 -10.84 4.93
CA GLY A 238 3.64 -10.68 3.93
C GLY A 238 3.52 -11.65 2.76
N LEU A 239 3.20 -12.93 3.03
CA LEU A 239 3.01 -13.93 1.97
C LEU A 239 1.77 -13.68 1.10
N LEU A 240 0.68 -13.15 1.66
CA LEU A 240 -0.45 -12.70 0.84
C LEU A 240 -0.10 -11.45 0.02
N MET A 241 0.68 -10.54 0.59
CA MET A 241 1.17 -9.37 -0.13
C MET A 241 2.16 -9.77 -1.24
N PHE A 242 2.92 -10.87 -1.08
CA PHE A 242 3.76 -11.48 -2.10
C PHE A 242 2.93 -11.88 -3.32
N ILE A 243 1.83 -12.61 -3.11
CA ILE A 243 0.94 -13.04 -4.20
C ILE A 243 0.32 -11.83 -4.89
N GLN A 244 -0.24 -10.89 -4.11
CA GLN A 244 -0.90 -9.70 -4.65
C GLN A 244 0.08 -8.85 -5.46
N GLY A 245 1.29 -8.60 -4.91
CA GLY A 245 2.32 -7.81 -5.58
C GLY A 245 2.80 -8.47 -6.88
N ALA A 246 3.02 -9.79 -6.87
CA ALA A 246 3.41 -10.55 -8.05
C ALA A 246 2.33 -10.48 -9.15
N VAL A 247 1.08 -10.81 -8.80
CA VAL A 247 0.00 -10.84 -9.80
C VAL A 247 -0.26 -9.43 -10.36
N ILE A 248 -0.34 -8.40 -9.52
CA ILE A 248 -0.57 -7.03 -9.97
C ILE A 248 0.58 -6.53 -10.88
N ALA A 249 1.83 -6.83 -10.53
CA ALA A 249 2.98 -6.40 -11.32
C ALA A 249 3.05 -7.07 -12.71
N TRP A 250 2.77 -8.35 -12.77
CA TRP A 250 2.94 -9.12 -13.98
C TRP A 250 1.68 -9.23 -14.86
N MET A 251 0.49 -8.85 -14.34
CA MET A 251 -0.76 -9.01 -15.07
C MET A 251 -0.79 -8.27 -16.42
N PRO A 252 -0.29 -7.02 -16.57
CA PRO A 252 -0.24 -6.37 -17.88
C PRO A 252 0.58 -7.17 -18.89
N SER A 253 1.77 -7.66 -18.49
CA SER A 253 2.61 -8.51 -19.33
C SER A 253 1.98 -9.87 -19.63
N TYR A 254 1.28 -10.45 -18.67
CA TYR A 254 0.55 -11.72 -18.85
C TYR A 254 -0.56 -11.57 -19.90
N LEU A 255 -1.38 -10.54 -19.79
CA LEU A 255 -2.45 -10.26 -20.75
C LEU A 255 -1.91 -9.97 -22.15
N ASN A 256 -0.81 -9.23 -22.25
CA ASN A 256 -0.15 -8.97 -23.52
C ASN A 256 0.41 -10.27 -24.16
N ARG A 257 1.13 -11.12 -23.37
CA ARG A 257 1.81 -12.32 -23.91
C ARG A 257 0.87 -13.48 -24.23
N TYR A 258 -0.17 -13.71 -23.39
CA TYR A 258 -1.01 -14.91 -23.48
C TYR A 258 -2.43 -14.65 -23.98
N HIS A 259 -2.93 -13.42 -23.88
CA HIS A 259 -4.23 -13.04 -24.45
C HIS A 259 -4.08 -12.26 -25.77
N GLY A 260 -2.86 -11.93 -26.19
CA GLY A 260 -2.60 -11.19 -27.43
C GLY A 260 -3.16 -9.76 -27.42
N LEU A 261 -3.43 -9.19 -26.23
CA LEU A 261 -3.92 -7.82 -26.09
C LEU A 261 -2.81 -6.83 -26.37
N ASP A 262 -3.13 -5.70 -27.00
CA ASP A 262 -2.19 -4.59 -27.09
C ASP A 262 -1.88 -4.00 -25.70
N MET A 263 -0.86 -3.15 -25.61
CA MET A 263 -0.37 -2.63 -24.35
C MET A 263 -1.44 -1.85 -23.57
N GLY A 264 -2.25 -1.03 -24.27
CA GLY A 264 -3.33 -0.26 -23.64
C GLY A 264 -4.44 -1.15 -23.13
N GLN A 265 -4.89 -2.12 -23.92
CA GLN A 265 -5.93 -3.10 -23.53
C GLN A 265 -5.46 -3.97 -22.37
N ALA A 266 -4.22 -4.45 -22.40
CA ALA A 266 -3.63 -5.24 -21.33
C ALA A 266 -3.53 -4.43 -20.02
N ALA A 267 -3.12 -3.17 -20.11
CA ALA A 267 -3.07 -2.27 -18.95
C ALA A 267 -4.47 -1.94 -18.39
N MET A 268 -5.47 -1.75 -19.26
CA MET A 268 -6.86 -1.53 -18.83
C MET A 268 -7.41 -2.78 -18.11
N GLY A 269 -7.21 -3.96 -18.67
CA GLY A 269 -7.63 -5.23 -18.06
C GLY A 269 -6.95 -5.46 -16.70
N ALA A 270 -5.64 -5.22 -16.62
CA ALA A 270 -4.90 -5.30 -15.37
C ALA A 270 -5.36 -4.26 -14.34
N GLY A 271 -5.62 -3.02 -14.75
CA GLY A 271 -6.16 -1.97 -13.89
C GLY A 271 -7.52 -2.33 -13.29
N LEU A 272 -8.41 -2.97 -14.07
CA LEU A 272 -9.68 -3.49 -13.56
C LEU A 272 -9.46 -4.58 -12.50
N LEU A 273 -8.48 -5.47 -12.68
CA LEU A 273 -8.14 -6.48 -11.68
C LEU A 273 -7.57 -5.86 -10.40
N VAL A 274 -6.78 -4.79 -10.51
CA VAL A 274 -6.33 -4.00 -9.34
C VAL A 274 -7.52 -3.40 -8.59
N LEU A 275 -8.51 -2.86 -9.33
CA LEU A 275 -9.73 -2.33 -8.72
C LEU A 275 -10.51 -3.42 -7.97
N VAL A 276 -10.65 -4.60 -8.59
CA VAL A 276 -11.32 -5.76 -7.96
C VAL A 276 -10.61 -6.19 -6.66
N ALA A 277 -9.27 -6.23 -6.67
CA ALA A 277 -8.48 -6.50 -5.45
C ALA A 277 -8.73 -5.46 -4.35
N GLY A 278 -8.83 -4.17 -4.72
CA GLY A 278 -9.13 -3.08 -3.78
C GLY A 278 -10.55 -3.16 -3.18
N ILE A 279 -11.54 -3.54 -3.98
CA ILE A 279 -12.90 -3.83 -3.49
C ILE A 279 -12.85 -4.98 -2.48
N GLY A 280 -12.07 -6.02 -2.78
CA GLY A 280 -11.83 -7.15 -1.88
C GLY A 280 -11.21 -6.74 -0.55
N MET A 281 -10.26 -5.81 -0.56
CA MET A 281 -9.63 -5.27 0.65
C MET A 281 -10.66 -4.62 1.58
N THR A 282 -11.53 -3.79 1.03
CA THR A 282 -12.56 -3.08 1.81
C THR A 282 -13.67 -4.02 2.27
N GLY A 283 -14.26 -4.79 1.34
CA GLY A 283 -15.37 -5.69 1.61
C GLY A 283 -14.96 -6.88 2.49
N GLY A 284 -13.78 -7.45 2.22
CA GLY A 284 -13.23 -8.56 3.00
C GLY A 284 -12.90 -8.15 4.44
N GLY A 285 -12.34 -6.95 4.64
CA GLY A 285 -12.12 -6.39 5.97
C GLY A 285 -13.42 -6.22 6.75
N ALA A 286 -14.45 -5.61 6.14
CA ALA A 286 -15.76 -5.43 6.77
C ALA A 286 -16.42 -6.77 7.15
N LEU A 287 -16.27 -7.81 6.32
CA LEU A 287 -16.75 -9.16 6.63
C LEU A 287 -16.06 -9.74 7.86
N VAL A 288 -14.74 -9.60 7.94
CA VAL A 288 -13.96 -10.07 9.11
C VAL A 288 -14.41 -9.33 10.37
N ASP A 289 -14.56 -8.00 10.32
CA ASP A 289 -15.03 -7.20 11.46
C ASP A 289 -16.38 -7.68 11.97
N ARG A 290 -17.32 -7.99 11.06
CA ARG A 290 -18.64 -8.52 11.41
C ARG A 290 -18.56 -9.90 12.06
N LEU A 291 -17.77 -10.82 11.50
CA LEU A 291 -17.62 -12.18 12.02
C LEU A 291 -16.83 -12.22 13.33
N SER A 292 -15.91 -11.28 13.53
CA SER A 292 -15.07 -11.21 14.72
C SER A 292 -15.80 -10.71 15.98
N ARG A 293 -16.97 -10.08 15.80
CA ARG A 293 -17.85 -9.68 16.94
C ARG A 293 -18.32 -10.88 17.76
N HIS A 294 -18.49 -12.05 17.12
CA HIS A 294 -18.93 -13.27 17.77
C HIS A 294 -17.76 -14.13 18.28
N ASN A 295 -16.63 -14.10 17.59
CA ASN A 295 -15.44 -14.85 17.95
C ASN A 295 -14.17 -14.11 17.53
N PRO A 296 -13.34 -13.63 18.47
CA PRO A 296 -12.11 -12.91 18.17
C PRO A 296 -11.12 -13.68 17.28
N LEU A 297 -11.10 -15.01 17.36
CA LEU A 297 -10.26 -15.86 16.50
C LEU A 297 -10.59 -15.72 14.99
N ASN A 298 -11.77 -15.19 14.64
CA ASN A 298 -12.13 -14.98 13.24
C ASN A 298 -11.26 -13.90 12.57
N LYS A 299 -10.62 -13.02 13.35
CA LYS A 299 -9.60 -12.08 12.83
C LYS A 299 -8.41 -12.79 12.17
N LEU A 300 -8.17 -14.06 12.50
CA LEU A 300 -7.10 -14.90 11.93
C LEU A 300 -7.63 -16.04 11.06
N ARG A 301 -8.76 -16.67 11.45
CA ARG A 301 -9.35 -17.78 10.70
C ARG A 301 -9.89 -17.36 9.34
N VAL A 302 -10.48 -16.16 9.25
CA VAL A 302 -11.02 -15.67 7.96
C VAL A 302 -9.90 -15.29 7.00
N PRO A 303 -8.83 -14.54 7.36
CA PRO A 303 -7.65 -14.37 6.49
C PRO A 303 -6.99 -15.70 6.10
N MET A 304 -6.96 -16.70 6.97
CA MET A 304 -6.51 -18.06 6.61
C MET A 304 -7.37 -18.66 5.49
N ALA A 305 -8.70 -18.56 5.61
CA ALA A 305 -9.62 -19.02 4.56
C ALA A 305 -9.45 -18.21 3.26
N TYR A 306 -9.22 -16.89 3.35
CA TYR A 306 -8.91 -16.06 2.18
C TYR A 306 -7.63 -16.51 1.48
N ALA A 307 -6.58 -16.85 2.24
CA ALA A 307 -5.33 -17.33 1.68
C ALA A 307 -5.52 -18.65 0.91
N LEU A 308 -6.27 -19.60 1.47
CA LEU A 308 -6.56 -20.88 0.82
C LEU A 308 -7.46 -20.72 -0.42
N ALA A 309 -8.54 -19.94 -0.29
CA ALA A 309 -9.47 -19.71 -1.39
C ALA A 309 -8.80 -18.94 -2.55
N SER A 310 -8.04 -17.89 -2.24
CA SER A 310 -7.27 -17.14 -3.23
C SER A 310 -6.22 -18.02 -3.92
N CYS A 311 -5.49 -18.84 -3.16
CA CYS A 311 -4.53 -19.79 -3.69
C CYS A 311 -5.21 -20.73 -4.71
N LEU A 312 -6.31 -21.36 -4.31
CA LEU A 312 -7.04 -22.31 -5.18
C LEU A 312 -7.56 -21.62 -6.45
N LEU A 313 -8.21 -20.48 -6.31
CA LEU A 313 -8.80 -19.75 -7.44
C LEU A 313 -7.73 -19.25 -8.43
N LEU A 314 -6.61 -18.74 -7.92
CA LEU A 314 -5.51 -18.30 -8.77
C LEU A 314 -4.81 -19.48 -9.46
N LEU A 315 -4.59 -20.60 -8.75
CA LEU A 315 -4.06 -21.84 -9.34
C LEU A 315 -4.94 -22.33 -10.49
N LEU A 316 -6.25 -22.45 -10.24
CA LEU A 316 -7.21 -22.86 -11.26
C LEU A 316 -7.30 -21.81 -12.38
N GLY A 317 -7.33 -20.53 -12.05
CA GLY A 317 -7.34 -19.46 -13.04
C GLY A 317 -6.16 -19.53 -13.99
N PHE A 318 -4.93 -19.56 -13.49
CA PHE A 318 -3.75 -19.63 -14.35
C PHE A 318 -3.53 -21.01 -15.04
N ALA A 319 -4.24 -22.06 -14.63
CA ALA A 319 -4.24 -23.35 -15.31
C ALA A 319 -5.21 -23.41 -16.52
N LEU A 320 -6.22 -22.52 -16.57
CA LEU A 320 -7.14 -22.45 -17.69
C LEU A 320 -6.50 -21.81 -18.93
N PRO A 321 -6.98 -22.17 -20.14
CA PRO A 321 -6.60 -21.44 -21.35
C PRO A 321 -7.06 -19.98 -21.30
N ALA A 322 -6.36 -19.14 -22.06
CA ALA A 322 -6.69 -17.72 -22.16
C ALA A 322 -8.16 -17.50 -22.56
N GLY A 323 -8.88 -16.74 -21.77
CA GLY A 323 -10.30 -16.45 -21.99
C GLY A 323 -10.99 -15.81 -20.79
N LEU A 324 -12.28 -15.52 -20.95
CA LEU A 324 -13.06 -14.89 -19.88
C LEU A 324 -13.14 -15.74 -18.60
N PRO A 325 -13.34 -17.09 -18.63
CA PRO A 325 -13.37 -17.89 -17.41
C PRO A 325 -12.08 -17.79 -16.60
N GLN A 326 -10.93 -17.73 -17.26
CA GLN A 326 -9.62 -17.54 -16.62
C GLN A 326 -9.59 -16.21 -15.87
N LEU A 327 -9.97 -15.10 -16.54
CA LEU A 327 -9.95 -13.77 -15.94
C LEU A 327 -10.94 -13.63 -14.77
N LEU A 328 -12.10 -14.30 -14.85
CA LEU A 328 -13.07 -14.31 -13.76
C LEU A 328 -12.52 -15.03 -12.52
N LEU A 329 -11.84 -16.18 -12.68
CA LEU A 329 -11.22 -16.88 -11.56
C LEU A 329 -10.06 -16.08 -10.95
N ILE A 330 -9.21 -15.47 -11.79
CA ILE A 330 -8.12 -14.60 -11.33
C ILE A 330 -8.70 -13.41 -10.57
N GLY A 331 -9.72 -12.76 -11.13
CA GLY A 331 -10.41 -11.63 -10.49
C GLY A 331 -11.01 -12.01 -9.14
N LEU A 332 -11.70 -13.16 -9.05
CA LEU A 332 -12.26 -13.65 -7.80
C LEU A 332 -11.18 -14.03 -6.78
N GLY A 333 -10.06 -14.61 -7.24
CA GLY A 333 -8.90 -14.91 -6.42
C GLY A 333 -8.27 -13.64 -5.82
N LEU A 334 -8.15 -12.57 -6.62
CA LEU A 334 -7.64 -11.27 -6.16
C LEU A 334 -8.65 -10.56 -5.21
N LEU A 335 -9.95 -10.65 -5.51
CA LEU A 335 -11.01 -10.11 -4.66
C LEU A 335 -10.95 -10.70 -3.25
N ILE A 336 -10.92 -12.02 -3.16
CA ILE A 336 -10.89 -12.74 -1.88
C ILE A 336 -9.53 -12.52 -1.19
N GLY A 337 -8.45 -12.64 -1.95
CA GLY A 337 -7.09 -12.47 -1.43
C GLY A 337 -6.80 -11.06 -0.89
N GLY A 338 -7.52 -10.02 -1.35
CA GLY A 338 -7.34 -8.65 -0.87
C GLY A 338 -7.79 -8.41 0.58
N GLY A 339 -8.73 -9.22 1.09
CA GLY A 339 -9.44 -8.97 2.35
C GLY A 339 -8.62 -9.12 3.65
N PHE A 340 -7.34 -9.44 3.59
CA PHE A 340 -6.49 -9.73 4.77
C PHE A 340 -5.90 -8.50 5.46
N ALA A 341 -5.76 -7.39 4.75
CA ALA A 341 -4.94 -6.26 5.20
C ALA A 341 -5.46 -5.61 6.50
N GLY A 342 -6.75 -5.29 6.54
CA GLY A 342 -7.41 -4.73 7.73
C GLY A 342 -7.32 -5.65 8.97
N PRO A 343 -7.76 -6.91 8.84
CA PRO A 343 -7.66 -7.89 9.92
C PRO A 343 -6.26 -8.11 10.47
N SER A 344 -5.24 -8.17 9.61
CA SER A 344 -3.84 -8.31 10.05
C SER A 344 -3.39 -7.12 10.90
N GLY A 345 -3.77 -5.91 10.49
CA GLY A 345 -3.53 -4.70 11.28
C GLY A 345 -4.23 -4.74 12.64
N SER A 346 -5.51 -5.14 12.67
CA SER A 346 -6.28 -5.27 13.90
C SER A 346 -5.66 -6.29 14.87
N VAL A 347 -5.26 -7.48 14.39
CA VAL A 347 -4.60 -8.50 15.23
C VAL A 347 -3.31 -7.96 15.83
N VAL A 348 -2.47 -7.30 15.02
CA VAL A 348 -1.21 -6.73 15.51
C VAL A 348 -1.45 -5.64 16.56
N ALA A 349 -2.49 -4.83 16.40
CA ALA A 349 -2.89 -3.84 17.41
C ALA A 349 -3.38 -4.51 18.69
N ASP A 350 -4.24 -5.53 18.60
CA ASP A 350 -4.80 -6.25 19.76
C ASP A 350 -3.72 -6.86 20.66
N VAL A 351 -2.62 -7.35 20.08
CA VAL A 351 -1.53 -7.99 20.83
C VAL A 351 -0.36 -7.02 21.14
N SER A 352 -0.57 -5.74 20.94
CA SER A 352 0.41 -4.69 21.21
C SER A 352 -0.15 -3.68 22.21
N HIS A 353 0.71 -3.13 23.07
CA HIS A 353 0.29 -2.07 23.99
C HIS A 353 -0.15 -0.82 23.23
N ALA A 354 -1.20 -0.13 23.70
CA ALA A 354 -1.81 1.03 23.02
C ALA A 354 -0.80 2.14 22.66
N SER A 355 0.23 2.35 23.50
CA SER A 355 1.28 3.36 23.26
C SER A 355 2.20 3.05 22.07
N ILE A 356 2.20 1.82 21.54
CA ILE A 356 3.06 1.38 20.43
C ILE A 356 2.30 0.93 19.19
N HIS A 357 0.97 1.11 19.12
CA HIS A 357 0.16 0.71 17.97
C HIS A 357 0.72 1.27 16.64
N ALA A 358 1.11 2.56 16.61
CA ALA A 358 1.69 3.16 15.40
C ALA A 358 2.96 2.45 14.95
N THR A 359 3.84 2.08 15.89
CA THR A 359 5.07 1.32 15.59
C THR A 359 4.75 -0.11 15.16
N ALA A 360 3.74 -0.74 15.75
CA ALA A 360 3.28 -2.07 15.39
C ALA A 360 2.77 -2.11 13.93
N PHE A 361 1.98 -1.12 13.52
CA PHE A 361 1.58 -0.94 12.11
C PHE A 361 2.76 -0.67 11.19
N ALA A 362 3.75 0.11 11.61
CA ALA A 362 4.95 0.36 10.82
C ALA A 362 5.76 -0.94 10.59
N VAL A 363 5.87 -1.80 11.61
CA VAL A 363 6.52 -3.11 11.48
C VAL A 363 5.73 -4.05 10.57
N LEU A 364 4.39 -4.06 10.65
CA LEU A 364 3.56 -4.82 9.71
C LEU A 364 3.75 -4.34 8.27
N THR A 365 3.80 -3.02 8.06
CA THR A 365 4.05 -2.43 6.74
C THR A 365 5.44 -2.80 6.23
N LEU A 366 6.45 -2.75 7.08
CA LEU A 366 7.82 -3.19 6.76
C LEU A 366 7.84 -4.66 6.36
N ALA A 367 7.18 -5.53 7.14
CA ALA A 367 7.07 -6.96 6.84
C ALA A 367 6.36 -7.20 5.50
N ASN A 368 5.26 -6.50 5.22
CA ASN A 368 4.55 -6.59 3.95
C ASN A 368 5.40 -6.16 2.75
N ASN A 369 6.26 -5.16 2.92
CA ASN A 369 7.19 -4.75 1.87
C ASN A 369 8.33 -5.77 1.68
N ILE A 370 9.01 -6.17 2.75
CA ILE A 370 10.20 -7.04 2.68
C ILE A 370 9.84 -8.49 2.37
N LEU A 371 8.77 -9.03 2.94
CA LEU A 371 8.35 -10.42 2.72
C LEU A 371 7.39 -10.58 1.53
N GLY A 372 6.78 -9.49 1.09
CA GLY A 372 5.72 -9.49 0.08
C GLY A 372 6.07 -8.72 -1.18
N LEU A 373 5.88 -7.41 -1.16
CA LEU A 373 5.95 -6.56 -2.36
C LEU A 373 7.34 -6.52 -3.02
N ALA A 374 8.42 -6.65 -2.25
CA ALA A 374 9.77 -6.68 -2.82
C ALA A 374 10.08 -8.06 -3.43
N PRO A 375 9.95 -9.21 -2.74
CA PRO A 375 10.27 -10.49 -3.33
C PRO A 375 9.26 -10.99 -4.36
N GLY A 376 7.97 -10.62 -4.26
CA GLY A 376 6.91 -11.13 -5.14
C GLY A 376 7.20 -10.94 -6.64
N PRO A 377 7.29 -9.71 -7.13
CA PRO A 377 7.58 -9.46 -8.55
C PRO A 377 8.94 -9.99 -8.98
N PHE A 378 9.97 -9.92 -8.12
CA PHE A 378 11.32 -10.39 -8.42
C PHE A 378 11.37 -11.90 -8.58
N ILE A 379 10.85 -12.67 -7.62
CA ILE A 379 10.84 -14.13 -7.67
C ILE A 379 9.99 -14.62 -8.84
N THR A 380 8.87 -13.96 -9.15
CA THR A 380 8.06 -14.25 -10.33
C THR A 380 8.87 -14.07 -11.60
N GLY A 381 9.68 -13.01 -11.69
CA GLY A 381 10.58 -12.80 -12.82
C GLY A 381 11.66 -13.89 -12.95
N VAL A 382 12.28 -14.29 -11.84
CA VAL A 382 13.25 -15.41 -11.81
C VAL A 382 12.62 -16.71 -12.31
N LEU A 383 11.42 -17.03 -11.83
CA LEU A 383 10.69 -18.21 -12.30
C LEU A 383 10.29 -18.11 -13.78
N ALA A 384 9.94 -16.90 -14.24
CA ALA A 384 9.58 -16.67 -15.63
C ALA A 384 10.77 -16.82 -16.58
N ASP A 385 11.98 -16.42 -16.16
CA ASP A 385 13.22 -16.65 -16.95
C ASP A 385 13.64 -18.10 -16.93
N ALA A 386 13.46 -18.81 -15.79
CA ALA A 386 13.84 -20.22 -15.67
C ALA A 386 12.89 -21.15 -16.46
N PHE A 387 11.62 -20.81 -16.55
CA PHE A 387 10.58 -21.66 -17.19
C PHE A 387 9.78 -20.83 -18.21
N ASN A 388 8.75 -20.15 -17.77
CA ASN A 388 7.95 -19.15 -18.49
C ASN A 388 7.04 -18.40 -17.51
N LEU A 389 6.47 -17.28 -17.95
CA LEU A 389 5.63 -16.44 -17.09
C LEU A 389 4.33 -17.16 -16.67
N GLN A 390 3.75 -18.03 -17.51
CA GLN A 390 2.54 -18.78 -17.16
C GLN A 390 2.78 -19.71 -15.98
N LEU A 391 3.86 -20.49 -16.01
CA LEU A 391 4.22 -21.39 -14.90
C LEU A 391 4.58 -20.59 -13.64
N ALA A 392 5.30 -19.49 -13.78
CA ALA A 392 5.59 -18.60 -12.64
C ALA A 392 4.29 -18.12 -11.96
N MET A 393 3.30 -17.68 -12.74
CA MET A 393 2.00 -17.22 -12.24
C MET A 393 1.16 -18.36 -11.63
N GLN A 394 1.37 -19.61 -12.03
CA GLN A 394 0.77 -20.79 -11.40
C GLN A 394 1.44 -21.14 -10.06
N VAL A 395 2.77 -21.00 -9.96
CA VAL A 395 3.53 -21.38 -8.75
C VAL A 395 3.38 -20.35 -7.64
N VAL A 396 3.39 -19.05 -7.98
CA VAL A 396 3.32 -17.93 -7.01
C VAL A 396 2.15 -18.05 -6.02
N PRO A 397 0.92 -18.42 -6.44
CA PRO A 397 -0.20 -18.60 -5.51
C PRO A 397 0.01 -19.65 -4.42
N LEU A 398 0.92 -20.62 -4.61
CA LEU A 398 1.25 -21.63 -3.58
C LEU A 398 1.77 -21.03 -2.28
N ALA A 399 2.32 -19.81 -2.32
CA ALA A 399 2.65 -19.04 -1.11
C ALA A 399 1.42 -18.83 -0.18
N GLY A 400 0.20 -18.93 -0.73
CA GLY A 400 -1.05 -18.90 0.04
C GLY A 400 -1.21 -20.06 1.01
N LEU A 401 -0.64 -21.24 0.70
CA LEU A 401 -0.62 -22.38 1.64
C LEU A 401 0.27 -22.07 2.85
N LEU A 402 1.43 -21.46 2.61
CA LEU A 402 2.34 -21.02 3.68
C LEU A 402 1.72 -19.90 4.50
N SER A 403 1.04 -18.96 3.84
CA SER A 403 0.29 -17.89 4.51
C SER A 403 -0.81 -18.44 5.40
N ALA A 404 -1.60 -19.40 4.90
CA ALA A 404 -2.64 -20.05 5.69
C ALA A 404 -2.05 -20.78 6.91
N GLY A 405 -0.93 -21.47 6.75
CA GLY A 405 -0.18 -22.08 7.85
C GLY A 405 0.28 -21.06 8.90
N ALA A 406 0.77 -19.89 8.44
CA ALA A 406 1.18 -18.80 9.33
C ALA A 406 -0.02 -18.23 10.12
N TYR A 407 -1.16 -17.97 9.49
CA TYR A 407 -2.37 -17.52 10.21
C TYR A 407 -2.92 -18.59 11.15
N TRP A 408 -2.84 -19.87 10.78
CA TRP A 408 -3.19 -20.97 11.68
C TRP A 408 -2.29 -20.98 12.91
N MET A 409 -0.98 -20.84 12.75
CA MET A 409 -0.04 -20.75 13.87
C MET A 409 -0.32 -19.51 14.73
N ALA A 410 -0.57 -18.34 14.12
CA ALA A 410 -0.97 -17.13 14.84
C ALA A 410 -2.22 -17.39 15.72
N SER A 411 -3.21 -18.11 15.19
CA SER A 411 -4.46 -18.40 15.89
C SER A 411 -4.28 -19.27 17.16
N ARG A 412 -3.19 -20.04 17.23
CA ARG A 412 -2.87 -20.86 18.41
C ARG A 412 -2.36 -20.05 19.58
N PHE A 413 -1.69 -18.93 19.30
CA PHE A 413 -1.09 -18.09 20.34
C PHE A 413 -1.95 -16.87 20.68
N TYR A 414 -2.91 -16.51 19.83
CA TYR A 414 -3.65 -15.25 19.90
C TYR A 414 -4.36 -15.02 21.24
N LEU A 415 -5.07 -16.01 21.77
CA LEU A 415 -5.79 -15.84 23.04
C LEU A 415 -4.84 -15.71 24.23
N GLN A 416 -3.68 -16.38 24.20
CA GLN A 416 -2.66 -16.28 25.23
C GLN A 416 -1.99 -14.90 25.21
N ASP A 417 -1.61 -14.45 24.01
CA ASP A 417 -0.97 -13.14 23.83
C ASP A 417 -1.95 -12.00 24.16
N LEU A 418 -3.24 -12.15 23.84
CA LEU A 418 -4.29 -11.19 24.16
C LEU A 418 -4.49 -11.07 25.69
N ALA A 419 -4.56 -12.21 26.41
CA ALA A 419 -4.68 -12.23 27.86
C ALA A 419 -3.46 -11.59 28.56
N SER A 420 -2.27 -11.70 27.97
CA SER A 420 -1.05 -11.10 28.51
C SER A 420 -1.02 -9.56 28.44
N GLN A 421 -1.88 -8.95 27.64
CA GLN A 421 -1.99 -7.48 27.51
C GLN A 421 -3.00 -6.87 28.51
N GLY A 422 -3.66 -7.68 29.35
CA GLY A 422 -4.56 -7.19 30.41
C GLY A 422 -5.94 -6.75 29.91
N HIS A 423 -6.39 -7.30 28.78
CA HIS A 423 -7.77 -7.15 28.26
C HIS A 423 -8.65 -8.30 28.70
#